data_6c2a0fcc4d579c66528f632bed1964ee
#
_entry.id   6c2a0fcc4d579c66528f632bed1964ee
#
_cell.length_a   1.000
_cell.length_b   1.000
_cell.length_c   1.000
_cell.angle_alpha   90.00
_cell.angle_beta   90.00
_cell.angle_gamma   90.00
#
_symmetry.space_group_name_H-M   'P 1'
#
loop_
_entity.id
_entity.type
_entity.pdbx_description
1 polymer ?
#
loop_
_entity_poly.entity_id
_entity_poly.type
_entity_poly.pdbx_seq_one_letter_code
_entity_poly.pdbx_strand_id
1 'polypeptide(L)'
;MRTPVHIACLQTQPKADFEAALTEALDLAAIAVEQGAQALFLPEYCGGLKTKGGMFAPPALPESSHPVLTGLRGFAKAHDVWISVGSLVVPGSAGKVINRSLLLDRTGAVVSRYDKLHLFDIQLSDQEVYRESARVTPGQHCIVSNVDWAVIGHSICYDLRFPNLYRDMAQAGAEVLIVPSAFT
;
A
#
# COMPACT_ATOMS: atom_id res chain seq x y z
N MET A 1 1.12 -21.00 -21.82
CA MET A 1 0.23 -20.72 -20.67
C MET A 1 1.14 -20.24 -19.55
N ARG A 2 0.81 -19.14 -18.85
CA ARG A 2 1.55 -18.72 -17.66
C ARG A 2 1.28 -19.71 -16.54
N THR A 3 2.28 -19.98 -15.70
CA THR A 3 2.12 -20.81 -14.50
C THR A 3 1.20 -20.08 -13.51
N PRO A 4 0.21 -20.75 -12.91
CA PRO A 4 -0.60 -20.15 -11.86
C PRO A 4 0.27 -19.67 -10.69
N VAL A 5 -0.04 -18.50 -10.15
CA VAL A 5 0.62 -17.93 -8.98
C VAL A 5 -0.34 -17.91 -7.82
N HIS A 6 0.10 -18.41 -6.66
CA HIS A 6 -0.65 -18.31 -5.42
C HIS A 6 -0.40 -16.94 -4.80
N ILE A 7 -1.46 -16.17 -4.59
CA ILE A 7 -1.42 -14.89 -3.92
C ILE A 7 -2.12 -14.95 -2.57
N ALA A 8 -1.70 -14.13 -1.62
CA ALA A 8 -2.38 -13.95 -0.35
C ALA A 8 -2.66 -12.47 -0.09
N CYS A 9 -3.90 -12.16 0.25
CA CYS A 9 -4.29 -10.85 0.78
C CYS A 9 -4.21 -10.91 2.31
N LEU A 10 -3.29 -10.15 2.89
CA LEU A 10 -3.05 -10.10 4.33
C LEU A 10 -3.94 -9.03 4.94
N GLN A 11 -5.02 -9.45 5.61
CA GLN A 11 -5.95 -8.52 6.25
C GLN A 11 -5.47 -8.16 7.66
N THR A 12 -4.62 -7.14 7.76
CA THR A 12 -4.14 -6.63 9.05
C THR A 12 -5.16 -5.73 9.72
N GLN A 13 -5.08 -5.61 11.04
CA GLN A 13 -5.82 -4.62 11.82
C GLN A 13 -5.02 -3.32 11.94
N PRO A 14 -5.66 -2.14 11.99
CA PRO A 14 -4.95 -0.88 12.22
C PRO A 14 -4.20 -0.90 13.56
N LYS A 15 -2.90 -0.65 13.52
CA LYS A 15 -2.02 -0.55 14.71
C LYS A 15 -1.56 0.89 14.89
N ALA A 16 -1.36 1.29 16.16
CA ALA A 16 -0.96 2.66 16.46
C ALA A 16 0.56 2.91 16.26
N ASP A 17 1.38 1.88 16.22
CA ASP A 17 2.83 1.96 16.12
C ASP A 17 3.39 0.97 15.11
N PHE A 18 4.63 1.23 14.68
CA PHE A 18 5.31 0.45 13.66
C PHE A 18 5.66 -0.98 14.08
N GLU A 19 5.97 -1.19 15.36
CA GLU A 19 6.39 -2.50 15.85
C GLU A 19 5.22 -3.48 15.82
N ALA A 20 4.08 -3.07 16.39
CA ALA A 20 2.86 -3.88 16.37
C ALA A 20 2.35 -4.13 14.93
N ALA A 21 2.44 -3.11 14.06
CA ALA A 21 2.06 -3.24 12.66
C ALA A 21 2.97 -4.24 11.91
N LEU A 22 4.28 -4.16 12.13
CA LEU A 22 5.25 -5.08 11.52
C LEU A 22 5.06 -6.50 12.03
N THR A 23 4.90 -6.69 13.33
CA THR A 23 4.71 -8.02 13.93
C THR A 23 3.52 -8.73 13.31
N GLU A 24 2.34 -8.10 13.30
CA GLU A 24 1.14 -8.69 12.70
C GLU A 24 1.31 -8.99 11.19
N ALA A 25 1.94 -8.05 10.46
CA ALA A 25 2.17 -8.25 9.03
C ALA A 25 3.09 -9.46 8.77
N LEU A 26 4.15 -9.63 9.57
CA LEU A 26 5.08 -10.76 9.43
C LEU A 26 4.46 -12.09 9.85
N ASP A 27 3.64 -12.10 10.91
CA ASP A 27 2.94 -13.31 11.36
C ASP A 27 1.98 -13.82 10.27
N LEU A 28 1.18 -12.92 9.69
CA LEU A 28 0.28 -13.27 8.59
C LEU A 28 1.05 -13.68 7.32
N ALA A 29 2.15 -12.99 7.03
CA ALA A 29 3.00 -13.32 5.89
C ALA A 29 3.62 -14.72 6.02
N ALA A 30 4.06 -15.09 7.22
CA ALA A 30 4.63 -16.42 7.48
C ALA A 30 3.58 -17.52 7.23
N ILE A 31 2.36 -17.35 7.77
CA ILE A 31 1.24 -18.28 7.53
C ILE A 31 0.93 -18.41 6.03
N ALA A 32 0.91 -17.28 5.31
CA ALA A 32 0.62 -17.30 3.88
C ALA A 32 1.70 -18.03 3.08
N VAL A 33 2.97 -17.83 3.41
CA VAL A 33 4.10 -18.50 2.75
C VAL A 33 4.10 -20.01 3.04
N GLU A 34 3.80 -20.43 4.27
CA GLU A 34 3.62 -21.84 4.63
C GLU A 34 2.52 -22.51 3.80
N GLN A 35 1.50 -21.75 3.40
CA GLN A 35 0.42 -22.19 2.51
C GLN A 35 0.76 -22.08 1.02
N GLY A 36 1.99 -21.71 0.68
CA GLY A 36 2.51 -21.66 -0.68
C GLY A 36 2.26 -20.34 -1.42
N ALA A 37 1.95 -19.26 -0.72
CA ALA A 37 1.84 -17.95 -1.34
C ALA A 37 3.18 -17.47 -1.91
N GLN A 38 3.16 -16.95 -3.14
CA GLN A 38 4.32 -16.45 -3.88
C GLN A 38 4.29 -14.92 -4.00
N ALA A 39 3.12 -14.32 -3.76
CA ALA A 39 2.94 -12.87 -3.72
C ALA A 39 1.97 -12.49 -2.59
N LEU A 40 2.35 -11.50 -1.79
CA LEU A 40 1.63 -11.04 -0.62
C LEU A 40 1.14 -9.61 -0.84
N PHE A 41 -0.10 -9.33 -0.44
CA PHE A 41 -0.73 -8.02 -0.61
C PHE A 41 -1.23 -7.52 0.75
N LEU A 42 -0.70 -6.39 1.20
CA LEU A 42 -1.10 -5.73 2.44
C LEU A 42 -2.10 -4.59 2.16
N PRO A 43 -2.92 -4.18 3.15
CA PRO A 43 -3.89 -3.10 2.99
C PRO A 43 -3.26 -1.71 3.05
N GLU A 44 -4.06 -0.67 2.79
CA GLU A 44 -3.70 0.73 3.02
C GLU A 44 -3.32 0.96 4.48
N TYR A 45 -2.32 1.82 4.74
CA TYR A 45 -1.79 2.14 6.07
C TYR A 45 -1.28 0.93 6.87
N CYS A 46 -0.81 -0.10 6.21
CA CYS A 46 -0.23 -1.28 6.87
C CYS A 46 1.01 -0.96 7.73
N GLY A 47 1.59 0.22 7.57
CA GLY A 47 2.70 0.71 8.39
C GLY A 47 2.29 1.38 9.69
N GLY A 48 1.00 1.41 9.99
CA GLY A 48 0.46 2.01 11.20
C GLY A 48 -0.58 3.09 10.92
N LEU A 49 -1.57 3.15 11.78
CA LEU A 49 -2.69 4.08 11.68
C LEU A 49 -3.03 4.62 13.07
N LYS A 50 -2.89 5.93 13.26
CA LYS A 50 -3.27 6.63 14.48
C LYS A 50 -4.38 7.63 14.19
N THR A 51 -5.16 7.93 15.22
CA THR A 51 -6.05 9.08 15.24
C THR A 51 -5.58 10.08 16.29
N LYS A 52 -5.67 11.36 15.98
CA LYS A 52 -5.41 12.45 16.91
C LYS A 52 -6.56 13.45 16.84
N GLY A 53 -7.32 13.58 17.94
CA GLY A 53 -8.50 14.45 17.98
C GLY A 53 -9.57 14.05 16.94
N GLY A 54 -9.81 12.74 16.74
CA GLY A 54 -10.76 12.21 15.76
C GLY A 54 -10.29 12.25 14.29
N MET A 55 -9.09 12.77 14.04
CA MET A 55 -8.53 12.85 12.68
C MET A 55 -7.44 11.81 12.46
N PHE A 56 -7.37 11.27 11.24
CA PHE A 56 -6.28 10.39 10.83
C PHE A 56 -4.93 11.11 10.96
N ALA A 57 -4.02 10.51 11.68
CA ALA A 57 -2.66 11.00 11.91
C ALA A 57 -1.67 9.81 11.86
N PRO A 58 -1.55 9.11 10.72
CA PRO A 58 -0.67 7.97 10.61
C PRO A 58 0.78 8.39 10.86
N PRO A 59 1.58 7.54 11.52
CA PRO A 59 2.99 7.83 11.73
C PRO A 59 3.74 7.83 10.39
N ALA A 60 4.63 8.81 10.19
CA ALA A 60 5.39 9.00 8.96
C ALA A 60 6.88 8.93 9.21
N LEU A 61 7.60 8.15 8.42
CA LEU A 61 9.06 8.11 8.39
C LEU A 61 9.57 8.01 6.94
N PRO A 62 10.80 8.50 6.67
CA PRO A 62 11.44 8.28 5.37
C PRO A 62 11.55 6.78 5.05
N GLU A 63 11.43 6.41 3.77
CA GLU A 63 11.59 5.01 3.34
C GLU A 63 12.89 4.38 3.84
N SER A 64 13.98 5.15 3.83
CA SER A 64 15.31 4.69 4.23
C SER A 64 15.40 4.27 5.71
N SER A 65 14.48 4.73 6.54
CA SER A 65 14.44 4.45 7.98
C SER A 65 13.10 3.88 8.45
N HIS A 66 12.21 3.52 7.51
CA HIS A 66 10.87 3.02 7.85
C HIS A 66 10.94 1.55 8.33
N PRO A 67 10.67 1.25 9.62
CA PRO A 67 10.93 -0.08 10.17
C PRO A 67 10.05 -1.15 9.53
N VAL A 68 8.78 -0.85 9.22
CA VAL A 68 7.88 -1.80 8.55
C VAL A 68 8.40 -2.13 7.14
N LEU A 69 8.85 -1.13 6.39
CA LEU A 69 9.43 -1.37 5.06
C LEU A 69 10.69 -2.23 5.16
N THR A 70 11.57 -1.93 6.12
CA THR A 70 12.81 -2.68 6.35
C THR A 70 12.50 -4.14 6.68
N GLY A 71 11.55 -4.40 7.58
CA GLY A 71 11.15 -5.76 7.95
C GLY A 71 10.53 -6.53 6.78
N LEU A 72 9.62 -5.91 6.03
CA LEU A 72 9.00 -6.55 4.85
C LEU A 72 10.01 -6.83 3.73
N ARG A 73 11.00 -5.96 3.51
CA ARG A 73 12.10 -6.21 2.57
C ARG A 73 12.95 -7.42 2.98
N GLY A 74 13.26 -7.52 4.28
CA GLY A 74 13.95 -8.68 4.84
C GLY A 74 13.16 -9.97 4.64
N PHE A 75 11.85 -9.93 4.88
CA PHE A 75 10.94 -11.06 4.70
C PHE A 75 10.84 -11.48 3.23
N ALA A 76 10.62 -10.54 2.31
CA ALA A 76 10.56 -10.82 0.88
C ALA A 76 11.80 -11.57 0.38
N LYS A 77 12.99 -11.09 0.79
CA LYS A 77 14.26 -11.72 0.46
C LYS A 77 14.43 -13.11 1.09
N ALA A 78 14.05 -13.27 2.35
CA ALA A 78 14.26 -14.53 3.08
C ALA A 78 13.36 -15.66 2.54
N HIS A 79 12.18 -15.32 2.04
CA HIS A 79 11.17 -16.29 1.60
C HIS A 79 10.97 -16.34 0.08
N ASP A 80 11.73 -15.56 -0.70
CA ASP A 80 11.66 -15.52 -2.17
C ASP A 80 10.24 -15.17 -2.68
N VAL A 81 9.58 -14.17 -2.07
CA VAL A 81 8.20 -13.75 -2.40
C VAL A 81 8.10 -12.29 -2.82
N TRP A 82 7.14 -11.99 -3.68
CA TRP A 82 6.74 -10.62 -3.97
C TRP A 82 5.90 -10.05 -2.84
N ILE A 83 6.07 -8.75 -2.52
CA ILE A 83 5.20 -8.06 -1.54
C ILE A 83 4.73 -6.74 -2.11
N SER A 84 3.41 -6.61 -2.26
CA SER A 84 2.75 -5.31 -2.39
C SER A 84 2.54 -4.75 -0.97
N VAL A 85 3.36 -3.78 -0.59
CA VAL A 85 3.20 -3.00 0.64
C VAL A 85 2.06 -2.02 0.38
N GLY A 86 0.87 -2.36 0.81
CA GLY A 86 -0.40 -1.68 0.48
C GLY A 86 -0.29 -0.17 0.54
N SER A 87 -0.02 0.41 1.72
CA SER A 87 0.63 1.72 1.77
C SER A 87 1.32 2.02 3.10
N LEU A 88 2.32 2.89 3.01
CA LEU A 88 3.02 3.52 4.12
C LEU A 88 2.88 5.03 4.00
N VAL A 89 3.07 5.73 5.12
CA VAL A 89 3.09 7.18 5.13
C VAL A 89 4.54 7.67 5.22
N VAL A 90 4.94 8.46 4.23
CA VAL A 90 6.29 9.01 4.17
C VAL A 90 6.23 10.55 4.19
N PRO A 91 7.28 11.24 4.64
CA PRO A 91 7.33 12.70 4.58
C PRO A 91 7.18 13.22 3.15
N GLY A 92 6.36 14.24 2.98
CA GLY A 92 6.18 14.99 1.74
C GLY A 92 6.75 16.41 1.85
N SER A 93 6.35 17.27 0.92
CA SER A 93 6.72 18.68 0.93
C SER A 93 5.81 19.52 1.82
N ALA A 94 6.28 20.73 2.19
CA ALA A 94 5.50 21.74 2.94
C ALA A 94 4.84 21.21 4.23
N GLY A 95 5.50 20.29 4.95
CA GLY A 95 4.99 19.73 6.19
C GLY A 95 3.84 18.71 6.03
N LYS A 96 3.49 18.36 4.79
CA LYS A 96 2.55 17.28 4.48
C LYS A 96 3.25 15.93 4.38
N VAL A 97 2.45 14.88 4.28
CA VAL A 97 2.90 13.51 4.06
C VAL A 97 2.42 12.98 2.71
N ILE A 98 2.93 11.84 2.31
CA ILE A 98 2.51 11.09 1.11
C ILE A 98 2.00 9.73 1.55
N ASN A 99 0.85 9.31 1.03
CA ASN A 99 0.33 7.96 1.16
C ASN A 99 0.87 7.13 -0.01
N ARG A 100 1.88 6.29 0.25
CA ARG A 100 2.69 5.62 -0.76
C ARG A 100 2.57 4.11 -0.70
N SER A 101 2.14 3.51 -1.79
CA SER A 101 2.25 2.07 -2.05
C SER A 101 3.62 1.73 -2.63
N LEU A 102 4.15 0.58 -2.24
CA LEU A 102 5.44 0.10 -2.76
C LEU A 102 5.30 -1.36 -3.19
N LEU A 103 6.06 -1.73 -4.22
CA LEU A 103 6.19 -3.12 -4.64
C LEU A 103 7.62 -3.59 -4.39
N LEU A 104 7.73 -4.69 -3.66
CA LEU A 104 9.00 -5.36 -3.36
C LEU A 104 9.12 -6.60 -4.23
N ASP A 105 10.28 -6.77 -4.84
CA ASP A 105 10.62 -8.02 -5.51
C ASP A 105 11.12 -9.09 -4.52
N ARG A 106 11.38 -10.27 -5.04
CA ARG A 106 11.88 -11.45 -4.28
C ARG A 106 13.26 -11.22 -3.63
N THR A 107 14.02 -10.21 -4.07
CA THR A 107 15.29 -9.83 -3.44
C THR A 107 15.12 -8.83 -2.30
N GLY A 108 13.89 -8.36 -2.08
CA GLY A 108 13.55 -7.28 -1.15
C GLY A 108 13.87 -5.88 -1.68
N ALA A 109 14.13 -5.74 -2.98
CA ALA A 109 14.31 -4.42 -3.59
C ALA A 109 12.94 -3.75 -3.85
N VAL A 110 12.88 -2.43 -3.65
CA VAL A 110 11.70 -1.63 -4.02
C VAL A 110 11.76 -1.39 -5.52
N VAL A 111 10.90 -2.05 -6.28
CA VAL A 111 10.86 -1.97 -7.75
C VAL A 111 9.80 -1.00 -8.28
N SER A 112 8.84 -0.63 -7.46
CA SER A 112 7.83 0.36 -7.83
C SER A 112 7.36 1.18 -6.63
N ARG A 113 6.92 2.40 -6.93
CA ARG A 113 6.30 3.33 -5.98
C ARG A 113 5.09 3.98 -6.64
N TYR A 114 3.99 4.02 -5.91
CA TYR A 114 2.78 4.72 -6.32
C TYR A 114 2.31 5.63 -5.18
N ASP A 115 2.18 6.90 -5.45
CA ASP A 115 1.63 7.89 -4.53
C ASP A 115 0.15 8.07 -4.85
N LYS A 116 -0.72 7.95 -3.84
CA LYS A 116 -2.18 8.06 -3.99
C LYS A 116 -2.55 9.32 -4.76
N LEU A 117 -3.25 9.15 -5.89
CA LEU A 117 -3.63 10.27 -6.76
C LEU A 117 -4.86 11.01 -6.22
N HIS A 118 -5.89 10.27 -5.83
CA HIS A 118 -7.18 10.85 -5.44
C HIS A 118 -7.35 10.74 -3.92
N LEU A 119 -7.33 11.88 -3.28
CA LEU A 119 -7.42 12.00 -1.83
C LEU A 119 -8.88 11.99 -1.37
N PHE A 120 -9.12 11.42 -0.18
CA PHE A 120 -10.44 11.27 0.39
C PHE A 120 -10.94 12.60 0.99
N ASP A 121 -11.38 13.48 0.11
CA ASP A 121 -12.00 14.76 0.44
C ASP A 121 -13.48 14.67 0.17
N ILE A 122 -14.27 14.37 1.20
CA ILE A 122 -15.71 14.21 1.11
C ILE A 122 -16.43 14.92 2.26
N GLN A 123 -17.65 15.33 2.02
CA GLN A 123 -18.56 15.81 3.04
C GLN A 123 -19.82 14.94 2.99
N LEU A 124 -20.04 14.16 4.07
CA LEU A 124 -21.22 13.30 4.21
C LEU A 124 -22.35 14.02 4.92
N SER A 125 -22.02 14.94 5.85
CA SER A 125 -22.95 15.84 6.53
C SER A 125 -22.22 17.10 6.97
N ASP A 126 -22.93 18.05 7.60
CA ASP A 126 -22.30 19.25 8.18
C ASP A 126 -21.31 18.92 9.31
N GLN A 127 -21.46 17.75 9.94
CA GLN A 127 -20.62 17.30 11.07
C GLN A 127 -19.60 16.24 10.65
N GLU A 128 -19.77 15.62 9.47
CA GLU A 128 -18.91 14.56 8.98
C GLU A 128 -18.20 14.96 7.69
N VAL A 129 -17.03 15.56 7.85
CA VAL A 129 -16.20 16.08 6.77
C VAL A 129 -14.81 15.45 6.84
N TYR A 130 -14.40 14.81 5.76
CA TYR A 130 -13.06 14.26 5.59
C TYR A 130 -12.28 15.15 4.62
N ARG A 131 -11.04 15.51 4.98
CA ARG A 131 -10.14 16.32 4.16
C ARG A 131 -8.73 15.74 4.21
N GLU A 132 -8.51 14.65 3.49
CA GLU A 132 -7.19 14.01 3.41
C GLU A 132 -6.16 14.99 2.81
N SER A 133 -6.56 15.82 1.84
CA SER A 133 -5.71 16.83 1.21
C SER A 133 -5.16 17.90 2.18
N ALA A 134 -5.77 18.08 3.34
CA ALA A 134 -5.23 18.98 4.36
C ALA A 134 -3.85 18.52 4.86
N ARG A 135 -3.56 17.21 4.82
CA ARG A 135 -2.34 16.59 5.36
C ARG A 135 -1.52 15.82 4.34
N VAL A 136 -2.15 15.29 3.31
CA VAL A 136 -1.52 14.44 2.30
C VAL A 136 -1.32 15.24 1.02
N THR A 137 -0.16 15.07 0.39
CA THR A 137 0.11 15.56 -0.96
C THR A 137 -0.27 14.47 -1.95
N PRO A 138 -1.10 14.77 -2.98
CA PRO A 138 -1.46 13.77 -3.98
C PRO A 138 -0.25 13.41 -4.86
N GLY A 139 -0.27 12.18 -5.39
CA GLY A 139 0.62 11.76 -6.46
C GLY A 139 0.31 12.46 -7.79
N GLN A 140 1.11 12.16 -8.81
CA GLN A 140 0.98 12.79 -10.13
C GLN A 140 0.97 11.79 -11.30
N HIS A 141 1.25 10.51 -11.03
CA HIS A 141 1.49 9.53 -12.08
C HIS A 141 0.66 8.26 -11.88
N CYS A 142 0.02 7.82 -12.96
CA CYS A 142 -0.47 6.46 -13.07
C CYS A 142 0.74 5.51 -13.18
N ILE A 143 0.77 4.45 -12.41
CA ILE A 143 1.90 3.51 -12.35
C ILE A 143 1.41 2.10 -12.69
N VAL A 144 2.11 1.45 -13.61
CA VAL A 144 2.02 0.02 -13.85
C VAL A 144 3.41 -0.61 -13.67
N SER A 145 3.46 -1.84 -13.20
CA SER A 145 4.71 -2.54 -12.89
C SER A 145 4.71 -3.94 -13.46
N ASN A 146 5.78 -4.29 -14.17
CA ASN A 146 5.98 -5.64 -14.65
C ASN A 146 6.56 -6.52 -13.52
N VAL A 147 5.89 -7.63 -13.25
CA VAL A 147 6.40 -8.71 -12.42
C VAL A 147 6.53 -9.98 -13.27
N ASP A 148 7.19 -11.01 -12.77
CA ASP A 148 7.42 -12.24 -13.52
C ASP A 148 6.13 -12.98 -13.95
N TRP A 149 5.00 -12.69 -13.31
CA TRP A 149 3.71 -13.37 -13.55
C TRP A 149 2.59 -12.45 -14.08
N ALA A 150 2.71 -11.12 -14.01
CA ALA A 150 1.67 -10.19 -14.49
C ALA A 150 2.20 -8.77 -14.71
N VAL A 151 1.35 -7.91 -15.26
CA VAL A 151 1.47 -6.45 -15.20
C VAL A 151 0.49 -5.92 -14.16
N ILE A 152 1.01 -5.27 -13.12
CA ILE A 152 0.22 -4.77 -11.99
C ILE A 152 -0.06 -3.28 -12.17
N GLY A 153 -1.33 -2.89 -12.12
CA GLY A 153 -1.76 -1.49 -12.00
C GLY A 153 -1.93 -1.12 -10.52
N HIS A 154 -1.35 0.02 -10.12
CA HIS A 154 -1.34 0.47 -8.74
C HIS A 154 -2.40 1.54 -8.48
N SER A 155 -3.15 1.37 -7.39
CA SER A 155 -4.06 2.37 -6.84
C SER A 155 -4.11 2.26 -5.31
N ILE A 156 -4.77 3.22 -4.64
CA ILE A 156 -5.00 3.20 -3.19
C ILE A 156 -6.42 3.67 -2.90
N CYS A 157 -7.25 2.82 -2.32
CA CYS A 157 -8.52 3.10 -1.65
C CYS A 157 -9.47 4.00 -2.49
N TYR A 158 -9.52 5.31 -2.21
CA TYR A 158 -10.44 6.25 -2.85
C TYR A 158 -10.21 6.40 -4.36
N ASP A 159 -9.02 6.04 -4.87
CA ASP A 159 -8.76 5.93 -6.31
C ASP A 159 -9.80 5.06 -7.02
N LEU A 160 -10.41 4.09 -6.31
CA LEU A 160 -11.45 3.21 -6.84
C LEU A 160 -12.66 3.97 -7.42
N ARG A 161 -12.89 5.20 -6.98
CA ARG A 161 -13.98 6.05 -7.45
C ARG A 161 -13.69 6.76 -8.77
N PHE A 162 -12.48 6.61 -9.32
CA PHE A 162 -12.00 7.34 -10.49
C PHE A 162 -11.70 6.39 -11.66
N PRO A 163 -12.72 6.06 -12.48
CA PRO A 163 -12.61 5.02 -13.52
C PRO A 163 -11.57 5.35 -14.60
N ASN A 164 -11.24 6.62 -14.82
CA ASN A 164 -10.23 7.00 -15.80
C ASN A 164 -8.83 6.46 -15.42
N LEU A 165 -8.45 6.46 -14.15
CA LEU A 165 -7.20 5.88 -13.69
C LEU A 165 -7.10 4.38 -14.08
N TYR A 166 -8.18 3.63 -13.89
CA TYR A 166 -8.22 2.20 -14.23
C TYR A 166 -8.19 1.96 -15.73
N ARG A 167 -8.82 2.84 -16.51
CA ARG A 167 -8.74 2.82 -17.97
C ARG A 167 -7.30 3.05 -18.42
N ASP A 168 -6.61 4.04 -17.86
CA ASP A 168 -5.23 4.35 -18.20
C ASP A 168 -4.30 3.17 -17.85
N MET A 169 -4.47 2.56 -16.67
CA MET A 169 -3.73 1.35 -16.30
C MET A 169 -4.00 0.19 -17.27
N ALA A 170 -5.26 -0.04 -17.65
CA ALA A 170 -5.62 -1.10 -18.60
C ALA A 170 -5.01 -0.84 -19.99
N GLN A 171 -5.02 0.41 -20.47
CA GLN A 171 -4.37 0.79 -21.72
C GLN A 171 -2.84 0.64 -21.67
N ALA A 172 -2.26 0.84 -20.49
CA ALA A 172 -0.84 0.58 -20.22
C ALA A 172 -0.51 -0.92 -20.07
N GLY A 173 -1.51 -1.80 -20.20
CA GLY A 173 -1.34 -3.25 -20.20
C GLY A 173 -1.48 -3.92 -18.84
N ALA A 174 -2.05 -3.24 -17.82
CA ALA A 174 -2.29 -3.86 -16.52
C ALA A 174 -3.23 -5.07 -16.66
N GLU A 175 -2.83 -6.19 -16.07
CA GLU A 175 -3.56 -7.46 -16.03
C GLU A 175 -4.17 -7.70 -14.65
N VAL A 176 -3.56 -7.12 -13.61
CA VAL A 176 -4.02 -7.17 -12.22
C VAL A 176 -4.08 -5.75 -11.68
N LEU A 177 -5.19 -5.39 -11.06
CA LEU A 177 -5.39 -4.09 -10.43
C LEU A 177 -5.40 -4.26 -8.91
N ILE A 178 -4.52 -3.57 -8.20
CA ILE A 178 -4.46 -3.62 -6.75
C ILE A 178 -5.08 -2.36 -6.14
N VAL A 179 -5.91 -2.56 -5.11
CA VAL A 179 -6.64 -1.49 -4.42
C VAL A 179 -6.53 -1.69 -2.91
N PRO A 180 -5.34 -1.54 -2.32
CA PRO A 180 -5.21 -1.58 -0.87
C PRO A 180 -6.08 -0.48 -0.26
N SER A 181 -6.87 -0.84 0.75
CA SER A 181 -7.89 0.05 1.29
C SER A 181 -7.99 -0.06 2.81
N ALA A 182 -8.35 1.06 3.44
CA ALA A 182 -8.74 1.17 4.83
C ALA A 182 -10.07 1.93 4.88
N PHE A 183 -11.16 1.22 4.56
CA PHE A 183 -12.51 1.79 4.60
C PHE A 183 -12.96 2.03 6.05
N THR A 184 -13.67 3.14 6.27
CA THR A 184 -14.37 3.48 7.53
C THR A 184 -15.79 2.96 7.53
#